data_2e9e6a61983448316d9703ea1171d460
#
_entry.id   2e9e6a61983448316d9703ea1171d460
#
_cell.length_a   1.000
_cell.length_b   1.000
_cell.length_c   1.000
_cell.angle_alpha   90.00
_cell.angle_beta   90.00
_cell.angle_gamma   90.00
#
_symmetry.space_group_name_H-M   'P 1'
#
loop_
_entity.id
_entity.type
_entity.pdbx_description
1 polymer ?
#
loop_
_entity_poly.entity_id
_entity_poly.type
_entity_poly.pdbx_seq_one_letter_code
_entity_poly.pdbx_strand_id
1 'polypeptide(L)'
;MKIIITGGLGFVGSHLAEKLLKKNHVVILTKSLSKINNVQGFKNNLIIEKVNLNNFSKTEKVLKKHKADIIIHLAGITSHSQSFESPLLDIDSNSKSTLFLLEYIRQHNPKCSLILGSTFIVIGRPKKLPVNENTPCVPTTIYGTNRLSSEYFCKIYHHVYGLNTKIFRLTNAYGPREQYTSKKNAVNHLIYKAFKGEEITIFENGKFFRDFIYISDVISAIQKIITNGKPGNLYWISSNTKTWFYNFGKILENLTKTKLKFVKTPTYTKKVDVGNFVADNSKLRSLGWKPKVNLGEGIKKTLEYFKSQKIT
;
A
#
# COMPACT_ATOMS: atom_id res chain seq x y z
N MET A 1 12.30 13.64 14.50
CA MET A 1 12.09 14.11 13.12
C MET A 1 10.65 14.54 12.95
N LYS A 2 10.39 15.46 12.04
CA LYS A 2 9.04 15.81 11.62
C LYS A 2 8.69 15.06 10.33
N ILE A 3 7.66 14.25 10.38
CA ILE A 3 7.27 13.35 9.28
C ILE A 3 5.86 13.69 8.82
N ILE A 4 5.72 13.96 7.53
CA ILE A 4 4.40 14.09 6.89
C ILE A 4 4.03 12.76 6.26
N ILE A 5 2.80 12.28 6.54
CA ILE A 5 2.23 11.10 5.89
C ILE A 5 1.01 11.54 5.07
N THR A 6 1.11 11.54 3.75
CA THR A 6 -0.07 11.75 2.91
C THR A 6 -0.89 10.46 2.86
N GLY A 7 -2.20 10.57 2.94
CA GLY A 7 -3.06 9.37 3.08
C GLY A 7 -2.93 8.68 4.44
N GLY A 8 -2.49 9.41 5.47
CA GLY A 8 -2.20 8.87 6.80
C GLY A 8 -3.40 8.30 7.56
N LEU A 9 -4.64 8.61 7.17
CA LEU A 9 -5.84 7.95 7.72
C LEU A 9 -6.19 6.63 7.03
N GLY A 10 -5.49 6.28 5.94
CA GLY A 10 -5.69 5.01 5.22
C GLY A 10 -5.14 3.80 5.98
N PHE A 11 -5.27 2.61 5.37
CA PHE A 11 -4.81 1.35 5.92
C PHE A 11 -3.34 1.39 6.37
N VAL A 12 -2.40 1.46 5.44
CA VAL A 12 -0.96 1.50 5.76
C VAL A 12 -0.61 2.76 6.54
N GLY A 13 -1.18 3.92 6.15
CA GLY A 13 -0.87 5.22 6.73
C GLY A 13 -1.19 5.31 8.22
N SER A 14 -2.34 4.78 8.67
CA SER A 14 -2.75 4.83 10.07
C SER A 14 -1.87 3.96 10.98
N HIS A 15 -1.51 2.77 10.53
CA HIS A 15 -0.56 1.92 11.27
C HIS A 15 0.84 2.53 11.32
N LEU A 16 1.27 3.15 10.21
CA LEU A 16 2.57 3.80 10.16
C LEU A 16 2.61 5.04 11.06
N ALA A 17 1.56 5.86 11.05
CA ALA A 17 1.43 7.02 11.94
C ALA A 17 1.53 6.60 13.42
N GLU A 18 0.77 5.59 13.83
CA GLU A 18 0.81 5.04 15.19
C GLU A 18 2.22 4.60 15.60
N LYS A 19 2.92 3.92 14.71
CA LYS A 19 4.27 3.42 14.98
C LYS A 19 5.30 4.54 15.06
N LEU A 20 5.20 5.54 14.18
CA LEU A 20 6.17 6.64 14.10
C LEU A 20 6.00 7.67 15.21
N LEU A 21 4.77 7.89 15.71
CA LEU A 21 4.49 8.81 16.82
C LEU A 21 5.32 8.56 18.06
N LYS A 22 5.75 7.32 18.30
CA LYS A 22 6.55 6.97 19.50
C LYS A 22 7.87 7.75 19.59
N LYS A 23 8.41 8.23 18.47
CA LYS A 23 9.74 8.88 18.40
C LYS A 23 9.78 10.11 17.48
N ASN A 24 8.66 10.53 16.91
CA ASN A 24 8.62 11.58 15.89
C ASN A 24 7.38 12.45 16.03
N HIS A 25 7.44 13.67 15.49
CA HIS A 25 6.27 14.49 15.25
C HIS A 25 5.63 14.09 13.92
N VAL A 26 4.40 13.62 13.96
CA VAL A 26 3.71 13.11 12.77
C VAL A 26 2.56 14.04 12.38
N VAL A 27 2.59 14.44 11.12
CA VAL A 27 1.54 15.24 10.47
C VAL A 27 0.88 14.38 9.39
N ILE A 28 -0.44 14.26 9.44
CA ILE A 28 -1.23 13.55 8.43
C ILE A 28 -1.85 14.55 7.48
N LEU A 29 -1.61 14.39 6.17
CA LEU A 29 -2.36 15.09 5.13
C LEU A 29 -3.44 14.17 4.56
N THR A 30 -4.69 14.61 4.59
CA THR A 30 -5.84 13.84 4.12
C THR A 30 -6.88 14.71 3.43
N LYS A 31 -7.50 14.20 2.35
CA LYS A 31 -8.62 14.91 1.70
C LYS A 31 -9.96 14.79 2.45
N SER A 32 -10.10 13.76 3.29
CA SER A 32 -11.34 13.43 3.99
C SER A 32 -11.07 12.87 5.37
N LEU A 33 -11.96 13.16 6.31
CA LEU A 33 -11.94 12.61 7.67
C LEU A 33 -12.76 11.32 7.80
N SER A 34 -13.31 10.76 6.71
CA SER A 34 -14.16 9.56 6.74
C SER A 34 -13.50 8.32 7.37
N LYS A 35 -12.18 8.30 7.47
CA LYS A 35 -11.40 7.22 8.10
C LYS A 35 -10.72 7.64 9.41
N ILE A 36 -11.24 8.68 10.07
CA ILE A 36 -10.68 9.19 11.32
C ILE A 36 -10.64 8.13 12.43
N ASN A 37 -11.58 7.18 12.40
CA ASN A 37 -11.66 6.08 13.36
C ASN A 37 -10.41 5.18 13.32
N ASN A 38 -9.67 5.12 12.19
CA ASN A 38 -8.42 4.36 12.10
C ASN A 38 -7.32 4.90 13.03
N VAL A 39 -7.44 6.13 13.51
CA VAL A 39 -6.45 6.78 14.38
C VAL A 39 -7.04 7.21 15.73
N GLN A 40 -8.30 6.84 16.04
CA GLN A 40 -9.03 7.33 17.20
C GLN A 40 -8.28 7.14 18.52
N GLY A 41 -7.61 6.00 18.71
CA GLY A 41 -6.89 5.68 19.95
C GLY A 41 -5.63 6.54 20.20
N PHE A 42 -5.14 7.30 19.21
CA PHE A 42 -3.96 8.15 19.33
C PHE A 42 -4.09 9.50 18.60
N LYS A 43 -5.32 9.87 18.24
CA LYS A 43 -5.62 11.08 17.46
C LYS A 43 -5.10 12.37 18.12
N ASN A 44 -5.15 12.47 19.44
CA ASN A 44 -4.73 13.67 20.18
C ASN A 44 -3.21 13.94 20.07
N ASN A 45 -2.42 12.94 19.68
CA ASN A 45 -0.98 13.07 19.50
C ASN A 45 -0.60 13.37 18.03
N LEU A 46 -1.60 13.50 17.14
CA LEU A 46 -1.40 13.76 15.73
C LEU A 46 -1.77 15.19 15.35
N ILE A 47 -1.06 15.73 14.38
CA ILE A 47 -1.52 16.88 13.62
C ILE A 47 -2.20 16.36 12.35
N ILE A 48 -3.47 16.72 12.13
CA ILE A 48 -4.23 16.29 10.95
C ILE A 48 -4.62 17.53 10.16
N GLU A 49 -4.09 17.63 8.95
CA GLU A 49 -4.40 18.69 7.99
C GLU A 49 -5.34 18.15 6.90
N LYS A 50 -6.56 18.72 6.85
CA LYS A 50 -7.53 18.38 5.80
C LYS A 50 -7.21 19.15 4.53
N VAL A 51 -6.51 18.51 3.62
CA VAL A 51 -6.11 19.09 2.33
C VAL A 51 -6.19 18.06 1.21
N ASN A 52 -6.70 18.48 0.05
CA ASN A 52 -6.64 17.69 -1.17
C ASN A 52 -5.33 18.01 -1.90
N LEU A 53 -4.46 17.02 -2.11
CA LEU A 53 -3.17 17.19 -2.76
C LEU A 53 -3.27 17.78 -4.19
N ASN A 54 -4.43 17.64 -4.84
CA ASN A 54 -4.68 18.24 -6.16
C ASN A 54 -4.94 19.76 -6.07
N ASN A 55 -5.16 20.30 -4.88
CA ASN A 55 -5.14 21.75 -4.66
C ASN A 55 -3.73 22.16 -4.27
N PHE A 56 -2.89 22.41 -5.28
CA PHE A 56 -1.46 22.66 -5.11
C PHE A 56 -1.17 23.86 -4.20
N SER A 57 -1.88 24.98 -4.37
CA SER A 57 -1.68 26.18 -3.56
C SER A 57 -1.97 25.92 -2.06
N LYS A 58 -3.08 25.26 -1.74
CA LYS A 58 -3.39 24.91 -0.34
C LYS A 58 -2.39 23.89 0.22
N THR A 59 -1.99 22.91 -0.59
CA THR A 59 -1.04 21.88 -0.19
C THR A 59 0.33 22.49 0.09
N GLU A 60 0.80 23.40 -0.75
CA GLU A 60 2.06 24.10 -0.56
C GLU A 60 2.10 24.91 0.74
N LYS A 61 1.00 25.63 1.07
CA LYS A 61 0.88 26.36 2.34
C LYS A 61 1.04 25.43 3.54
N VAL A 62 0.40 24.25 3.50
CA VAL A 62 0.51 23.24 4.57
C VAL A 62 1.93 22.66 4.65
N LEU A 63 2.56 22.37 3.52
CA LEU A 63 3.93 21.84 3.48
C LEU A 63 4.93 22.87 4.02
N LYS A 64 4.80 24.16 3.65
CA LYS A 64 5.63 25.27 4.18
C LYS A 64 5.45 25.48 5.69
N LYS A 65 4.22 25.36 6.20
CA LYS A 65 3.90 25.45 7.62
C LYS A 65 4.64 24.39 8.44
N HIS A 66 4.72 23.15 7.93
CA HIS A 66 5.25 22.03 8.71
C HIS A 66 6.74 21.75 8.47
N LYS A 67 7.31 22.07 7.31
CA LYS A 67 8.75 21.88 6.98
C LYS A 67 9.27 20.51 7.40
N ALA A 68 8.74 19.45 6.78
CA ALA A 68 9.04 18.07 7.17
C ALA A 68 10.48 17.65 6.79
N ASP A 69 11.07 16.79 7.61
CA ASP A 69 12.33 16.08 7.29
C ASP A 69 12.06 14.94 6.29
N ILE A 70 10.88 14.32 6.39
CA ILE A 70 10.47 13.19 5.54
C ILE A 70 9.00 13.35 5.14
N ILE A 71 8.70 13.14 3.86
CA ILE A 71 7.35 12.96 3.35
C ILE A 71 7.19 11.51 2.92
N ILE A 72 6.22 10.79 3.53
CA ILE A 72 5.84 9.44 3.13
C ILE A 72 4.55 9.54 2.33
N HIS A 73 4.65 9.31 1.01
CA HIS A 73 3.55 9.53 0.08
C HIS A 73 2.78 8.23 -0.15
N LEU A 74 1.66 8.07 0.59
CA LEU A 74 0.74 6.94 0.50
C LEU A 74 -0.63 7.33 -0.07
N ALA A 75 -0.88 8.63 -0.24
CA ALA A 75 -2.12 9.10 -0.84
C ALA A 75 -2.21 8.66 -2.30
N GLY A 76 -3.43 8.37 -2.74
CA GLY A 76 -3.76 8.00 -4.10
C GLY A 76 -5.06 7.21 -4.16
N ILE A 77 -5.54 7.00 -5.38
CA ILE A 77 -6.64 6.08 -5.68
C ILE A 77 -6.00 4.71 -5.90
N THR A 78 -6.50 3.68 -5.22
CA THR A 78 -5.94 2.32 -5.27
C THR A 78 -6.88 1.31 -5.93
N SER A 79 -8.06 1.73 -6.38
CA SER A 79 -9.04 0.89 -7.02
C SER A 79 -8.75 0.77 -8.53
N HIS A 80 -8.53 -0.45 -9.00
CA HIS A 80 -8.32 -0.72 -10.43
C HIS A 80 -9.55 -0.35 -11.26
N SER A 81 -10.76 -0.73 -10.82
CA SER A 81 -12.00 -0.40 -11.53
C SER A 81 -12.20 1.11 -11.61
N GLN A 82 -12.01 1.83 -10.50
CA GLN A 82 -12.15 3.27 -10.47
C GLN A 82 -11.17 3.99 -11.41
N SER A 83 -9.97 3.44 -11.65
CA SER A 83 -9.02 4.02 -12.59
C SER A 83 -9.52 4.00 -14.04
N PHE A 84 -10.36 3.02 -14.42
CA PHE A 84 -11.02 2.98 -15.70
C PHE A 84 -12.28 3.85 -15.76
N GLU A 85 -13.02 3.94 -14.65
CA GLU A 85 -14.21 4.80 -14.55
C GLU A 85 -13.87 6.29 -14.56
N SER A 86 -12.72 6.68 -13.99
CA SER A 86 -12.30 8.07 -13.83
C SER A 86 -10.80 8.24 -14.06
N PRO A 87 -10.30 8.05 -15.30
CA PRO A 87 -8.86 8.01 -15.59
C PRO A 87 -8.13 9.32 -15.30
N LEU A 88 -8.74 10.47 -15.58
CA LEU A 88 -8.14 11.78 -15.31
C LEU A 88 -8.00 12.04 -13.81
N LEU A 89 -8.99 11.64 -13.01
CA LEU A 89 -8.91 11.72 -11.55
C LEU A 89 -7.81 10.80 -10.99
N ASP A 90 -7.59 9.66 -11.63
CA ASP A 90 -6.52 8.73 -11.24
C ASP A 90 -5.14 9.33 -11.54
N ILE A 91 -4.94 9.98 -12.70
CA ILE A 91 -3.71 10.72 -13.03
C ILE A 91 -3.45 11.81 -11.99
N ASP A 92 -4.44 12.65 -11.70
CA ASP A 92 -4.30 13.74 -10.74
C ASP A 92 -3.91 13.22 -9.35
N SER A 93 -4.57 12.15 -8.90
CA SER A 93 -4.40 11.61 -7.55
C SER A 93 -3.12 10.78 -7.37
N ASN A 94 -2.60 10.17 -8.41
CA ASN A 94 -1.45 9.26 -8.34
C ASN A 94 -0.17 9.88 -8.93
N SER A 95 -0.18 10.28 -10.20
CA SER A 95 1.02 10.80 -10.90
C SER A 95 1.29 12.27 -10.57
N LYS A 96 0.30 13.12 -10.79
CA LYS A 96 0.45 14.59 -10.67
C LYS A 96 0.70 15.03 -9.25
N SER A 97 0.05 14.41 -8.27
CA SER A 97 0.31 14.67 -6.85
C SER A 97 1.75 14.31 -6.45
N THR A 98 2.30 13.21 -6.97
CA THR A 98 3.70 12.82 -6.73
C THR A 98 4.66 13.84 -7.32
N LEU A 99 4.44 14.24 -8.57
CA LEU A 99 5.27 15.24 -9.25
C LEU A 99 5.24 16.59 -8.51
N PHE A 100 4.07 17.02 -8.05
CA PHE A 100 3.94 18.23 -7.25
C PHE A 100 4.75 18.18 -5.96
N LEU A 101 4.71 17.05 -5.22
CA LEU A 101 5.51 16.91 -3.99
C LEU A 101 7.02 16.96 -4.27
N LEU A 102 7.47 16.36 -5.36
CA LEU A 102 8.88 16.40 -5.78
C LEU A 102 9.30 17.83 -6.15
N GLU A 103 8.48 18.56 -6.91
CA GLU A 103 8.74 19.97 -7.24
C GLU A 103 8.78 20.86 -6.00
N TYR A 104 7.83 20.68 -5.08
CA TYR A 104 7.85 21.38 -3.80
C TYR A 104 9.16 21.12 -3.03
N ILE A 105 9.59 19.86 -2.93
CA ILE A 105 10.83 19.48 -2.24
C ILE A 105 12.02 20.16 -2.93
N ARG A 106 12.11 20.06 -4.25
CA ARG A 106 13.20 20.65 -5.03
C ARG A 106 13.32 22.17 -4.81
N GLN A 107 12.20 22.88 -4.83
CA GLN A 107 12.18 24.35 -4.77
C GLN A 107 12.27 24.90 -3.35
N HIS A 108 11.68 24.23 -2.37
CA HIS A 108 11.46 24.81 -1.05
C HIS A 108 12.08 24.03 0.12
N ASN A 109 12.39 22.75 -0.05
CA ASN A 109 12.92 21.93 1.04
C ASN A 109 13.83 20.79 0.53
N PRO A 110 14.93 21.07 -0.17
CA PRO A 110 15.75 20.05 -0.86
C PRO A 110 16.39 19.01 0.07
N LYS A 111 16.43 19.27 1.39
CA LYS A 111 16.90 18.30 2.39
C LYS A 111 15.82 17.28 2.79
N CYS A 112 14.56 17.51 2.45
CA CYS A 112 13.46 16.59 2.75
C CYS A 112 13.56 15.31 1.93
N SER A 113 13.43 14.16 2.57
CA SER A 113 13.35 12.87 1.88
C SER A 113 11.91 12.58 1.45
N LEU A 114 11.72 12.09 0.22
CA LEU A 114 10.42 11.55 -0.23
C LEU A 114 10.47 10.01 -0.27
N ILE A 115 9.52 9.34 0.40
CA ILE A 115 9.34 7.90 0.33
C ILE A 115 8.00 7.62 -0.36
N LEU A 116 8.06 7.08 -1.57
CA LEU A 116 6.88 6.74 -2.35
C LEU A 116 6.42 5.30 -2.07
N GLY A 117 5.17 5.12 -1.64
CA GLY A 117 4.52 3.82 -1.63
C GLY A 117 3.97 3.48 -3.01
N SER A 118 4.53 2.47 -3.67
CA SER A 118 4.07 1.94 -4.95
C SER A 118 3.44 0.54 -4.78
N THR A 119 3.21 -0.16 -5.87
CA THR A 119 2.41 -1.38 -5.92
C THR A 119 3.01 -2.42 -6.85
N PHE A 120 2.72 -3.70 -6.62
CA PHE A 120 3.08 -4.79 -7.53
C PHE A 120 2.36 -4.71 -8.89
N ILE A 121 1.27 -3.96 -8.98
CA ILE A 121 0.47 -3.81 -10.21
C ILE A 121 1.26 -3.15 -11.35
N VAL A 122 2.31 -2.38 -11.03
CA VAL A 122 3.20 -1.78 -12.04
C VAL A 122 3.91 -2.82 -12.93
N ILE A 123 4.05 -4.05 -12.45
CA ILE A 123 4.69 -5.15 -13.18
C ILE A 123 3.79 -5.66 -14.32
N GLY A 124 2.45 -5.64 -14.13
CA GLY A 124 1.54 -6.35 -15.02
C GLY A 124 1.72 -7.88 -14.88
N ARG A 125 1.76 -8.60 -16.03
CA ARG A 125 1.95 -10.04 -16.05
C ARG A 125 3.43 -10.41 -16.19
N PRO A 126 4.10 -10.85 -15.13
CA PRO A 126 5.51 -11.20 -15.19
C PRO A 126 5.75 -12.47 -16.01
N LYS A 127 6.79 -12.48 -16.83
CA LYS A 127 7.26 -13.67 -17.58
C LYS A 127 8.05 -14.64 -16.71
N LYS A 128 8.70 -14.15 -15.67
CA LYS A 128 9.52 -14.93 -14.72
C LYS A 128 9.20 -14.56 -13.29
N LEU A 129 9.27 -15.51 -12.38
CA LEU A 129 9.05 -15.37 -10.96
C LEU A 129 10.17 -16.03 -10.15
N PRO A 130 10.54 -15.49 -8.99
CA PRO A 130 10.02 -14.25 -8.40
C PRO A 130 10.41 -13.01 -9.20
N VAL A 131 9.58 -11.94 -9.14
CA VAL A 131 9.96 -10.63 -9.67
C VAL A 131 10.92 -9.93 -8.72
N ASN A 132 11.83 -9.10 -9.26
CA ASN A 132 12.74 -8.25 -8.49
C ASN A 132 12.69 -6.80 -8.98
N GLU A 133 13.58 -5.95 -8.47
CA GLU A 133 13.62 -4.52 -8.81
C GLU A 133 13.92 -4.26 -10.30
N ASN A 134 14.57 -5.18 -10.98
CA ASN A 134 14.95 -5.07 -12.40
C ASN A 134 13.92 -5.71 -13.35
N THR A 135 12.88 -6.35 -12.82
CA THR A 135 11.83 -6.93 -13.65
C THR A 135 11.14 -5.85 -14.47
N PRO A 136 10.97 -6.03 -15.80
CA PRO A 136 10.27 -5.08 -16.64
C PRO A 136 8.84 -4.79 -16.14
N CYS A 137 8.46 -3.52 -16.16
CA CYS A 137 7.14 -3.06 -15.75
C CYS A 137 6.27 -2.84 -16.99
N VAL A 138 5.20 -3.63 -17.14
CA VAL A 138 4.22 -3.55 -18.24
C VAL A 138 2.81 -3.56 -17.63
N PRO A 139 2.38 -2.46 -16.97
CA PRO A 139 1.11 -2.43 -16.26
C PRO A 139 -0.08 -2.68 -17.19
N THR A 140 -1.09 -3.38 -16.69
CA THR A 140 -2.33 -3.72 -17.40
C THR A 140 -3.50 -2.83 -16.98
N THR A 141 -3.26 -1.83 -16.13
CA THR A 141 -4.30 -0.90 -15.62
C THR A 141 -3.81 0.54 -15.66
N ILE A 142 -4.74 1.49 -15.78
CA ILE A 142 -4.45 2.93 -15.70
C ILE A 142 -3.80 3.26 -14.36
N TYR A 143 -4.32 2.71 -13.27
CA TYR A 143 -3.72 2.82 -11.93
C TYR A 143 -2.25 2.37 -11.91
N GLY A 144 -1.95 1.20 -12.46
CA GLY A 144 -0.58 0.68 -12.53
C GLY A 144 0.35 1.59 -13.32
N THR A 145 -0.12 2.13 -14.45
CA THR A 145 0.63 3.09 -15.28
C THR A 145 0.93 4.37 -14.51
N ASN A 146 -0.04 4.93 -13.81
CA ASN A 146 0.13 6.16 -13.05
C ASN A 146 1.07 5.97 -11.85
N ARG A 147 1.03 4.79 -11.19
CA ARG A 147 2.01 4.47 -10.12
C ARG A 147 3.41 4.28 -10.69
N LEU A 148 3.55 3.67 -11.86
CA LEU A 148 4.84 3.53 -12.54
C LEU A 148 5.42 4.89 -12.95
N SER A 149 4.59 5.80 -13.48
CA SER A 149 5.02 7.18 -13.77
C SER A 149 5.54 7.89 -12.52
N SER A 150 4.86 7.70 -11.37
CA SER A 150 5.31 8.24 -10.08
C SER A 150 6.69 7.70 -9.66
N GLU A 151 6.96 6.42 -9.90
CA GLU A 151 8.28 5.82 -9.66
C GLU A 151 9.37 6.45 -10.54
N TYR A 152 9.05 6.65 -11.83
CA TYR A 152 9.98 7.31 -12.75
C TYR A 152 10.26 8.77 -12.34
N PHE A 153 9.26 9.53 -11.93
CA PHE A 153 9.47 10.87 -11.39
C PHE A 153 10.44 10.84 -10.21
N CYS A 154 10.25 9.95 -9.24
CA CYS A 154 11.17 9.82 -8.11
C CYS A 154 12.60 9.51 -8.55
N LYS A 155 12.77 8.61 -9.52
CA LYS A 155 14.10 8.24 -10.07
C LYS A 155 14.75 9.41 -10.80
N ILE A 156 14.00 10.15 -11.64
CA ILE A 156 14.47 11.30 -12.38
C ILE A 156 14.90 12.41 -11.40
N TYR A 157 14.08 12.73 -10.41
CA TYR A 157 14.40 13.77 -9.43
C TYR A 157 15.60 13.42 -8.55
N HIS A 158 15.79 12.14 -8.27
CA HIS A 158 17.03 11.69 -7.64
C HIS A 158 18.24 11.88 -8.57
N HIS A 159 18.14 11.40 -9.80
CA HIS A 159 19.26 11.40 -10.76
C HIS A 159 19.67 12.82 -11.16
N VAL A 160 18.70 13.66 -11.49
CA VAL A 160 18.95 15.02 -12.05
C VAL A 160 19.21 16.06 -10.97
N TYR A 161 18.45 15.98 -9.85
CA TYR A 161 18.50 17.02 -8.80
C TYR A 161 19.10 16.54 -7.48
N GLY A 162 19.54 15.28 -7.39
CA GLY A 162 20.12 14.72 -6.16
C GLY A 162 19.13 14.56 -4.99
N LEU A 163 17.81 14.64 -5.23
CA LEU A 163 16.84 14.53 -4.15
C LEU A 163 16.88 13.14 -3.49
N ASN A 164 16.71 13.11 -2.18
CA ASN A 164 16.65 11.89 -1.42
C ASN A 164 15.27 11.22 -1.60
N THR A 165 15.10 10.50 -2.72
CA THR A 165 13.89 9.74 -2.98
C THR A 165 14.10 8.26 -2.69
N LYS A 166 13.10 7.57 -2.15
CA LYS A 166 13.08 6.11 -1.98
C LYS A 166 11.71 5.59 -2.40
N ILE A 167 11.67 4.37 -2.92
CA ILE A 167 10.43 3.78 -3.42
C ILE A 167 10.28 2.41 -2.77
N PHE A 168 9.07 2.04 -2.40
CA PHE A 168 8.74 0.65 -2.12
C PHE A 168 7.55 0.19 -2.94
N ARG A 169 7.62 -1.03 -3.45
CA ARG A 169 6.50 -1.74 -4.07
C ARG A 169 5.91 -2.72 -3.06
N LEU A 170 4.61 -2.62 -2.84
CA LEU A 170 3.88 -3.45 -1.90
C LEU A 170 3.15 -4.57 -2.63
N THR A 171 3.26 -5.82 -2.14
CA THR A 171 2.46 -6.94 -2.60
C THR A 171 1.06 -6.92 -1.97
N ASN A 172 0.38 -8.06 -1.81
CA ASN A 172 -0.98 -8.08 -1.26
C ASN A 172 -0.95 -7.92 0.26
N ALA A 173 -0.90 -6.67 0.73
CA ALA A 173 -0.97 -6.36 2.15
C ALA A 173 -2.39 -6.57 2.69
N TYR A 174 -2.50 -7.10 3.91
CA TYR A 174 -3.78 -7.33 4.57
C TYR A 174 -3.66 -7.12 6.09
N GLY A 175 -4.80 -6.95 6.75
CA GLY A 175 -4.86 -6.80 8.20
C GLY A 175 -5.90 -5.78 8.68
N PRO A 176 -5.89 -5.43 9.98
CA PRO A 176 -6.76 -4.42 10.59
C PRO A 176 -6.77 -3.08 9.87
N ARG A 177 -7.88 -2.32 9.99
CA ARG A 177 -8.07 -0.98 9.42
C ARG A 177 -8.11 -0.90 7.88
N GLU A 178 -7.95 -2.00 7.15
CA GLU A 178 -8.21 -2.02 5.70
C GLU A 178 -9.72 -2.08 5.44
N GLN A 179 -10.16 -1.42 4.38
CA GLN A 179 -11.54 -1.52 3.95
C GLN A 179 -11.84 -2.92 3.39
N TYR A 180 -12.92 -3.50 3.85
CA TYR A 180 -13.39 -4.85 3.48
C TYR A 180 -14.44 -4.84 2.37
N THR A 181 -14.35 -3.92 1.42
CA THR A 181 -15.25 -3.87 0.26
C THR A 181 -14.66 -4.61 -0.94
N SER A 182 -15.52 -5.24 -1.76
CA SER A 182 -15.11 -5.97 -2.98
C SER A 182 -14.35 -5.09 -3.99
N LYS A 183 -14.54 -3.77 -3.94
CA LYS A 183 -13.94 -2.79 -4.87
C LYS A 183 -12.47 -2.46 -4.58
N LYS A 184 -11.89 -2.92 -3.46
CA LYS A 184 -10.52 -2.53 -3.07
C LYS A 184 -9.59 -3.72 -2.88
N ASN A 185 -9.66 -4.40 -1.76
CA ASN A 185 -8.72 -5.46 -1.41
C ASN A 185 -9.47 -6.78 -1.29
N ALA A 186 -9.32 -7.62 -2.30
CA ALA A 186 -10.00 -8.92 -2.33
C ALA A 186 -9.70 -9.76 -1.08
N VAL A 187 -8.46 -9.70 -0.56
CA VAL A 187 -8.03 -10.50 0.60
C VAL A 187 -8.81 -10.12 1.85
N ASN A 188 -8.80 -8.83 2.22
CA ASN A 188 -9.54 -8.37 3.40
C ASN A 188 -11.05 -8.52 3.24
N HIS A 189 -11.57 -8.37 2.02
CA HIS A 189 -12.98 -8.62 1.74
C HIS A 189 -13.36 -10.09 1.98
N LEU A 190 -12.55 -11.04 1.53
CA LEU A 190 -12.79 -12.47 1.75
C LEU A 190 -12.65 -12.84 3.24
N ILE A 191 -11.67 -12.29 3.96
CA ILE A 191 -11.54 -12.48 5.41
C ILE A 191 -12.78 -11.94 6.14
N TYR A 192 -13.29 -10.78 5.72
CA TYR A 192 -14.51 -10.21 6.31
C TYR A 192 -15.74 -11.04 6.02
N LYS A 193 -15.95 -11.50 4.78
CA LYS A 193 -17.05 -12.43 4.44
C LYS A 193 -17.00 -13.69 5.29
N ALA A 194 -15.82 -14.28 5.42
CA ALA A 194 -15.63 -15.45 6.26
C ALA A 194 -15.94 -15.18 7.74
N PHE A 195 -15.56 -14.00 8.25
CA PHE A 195 -15.92 -13.54 9.60
C PHE A 195 -17.44 -13.44 9.81
N LYS A 196 -18.17 -13.00 8.78
CA LYS A 196 -19.65 -12.91 8.78
C LYS A 196 -20.34 -14.27 8.61
N GLY A 197 -19.59 -15.37 8.41
CA GLY A 197 -20.15 -16.68 8.09
C GLY A 197 -20.70 -16.79 6.66
N GLU A 198 -20.41 -15.80 5.79
CA GLU A 198 -20.84 -15.82 4.40
C GLU A 198 -19.98 -16.75 3.56
N GLU A 199 -20.58 -17.38 2.54
CA GLU A 199 -19.86 -18.16 1.54
C GLU A 199 -18.82 -17.30 0.81
N ILE A 200 -17.59 -17.78 0.68
CA ILE A 200 -16.53 -17.09 -0.05
C ILE A 200 -16.29 -17.70 -1.42
N THR A 201 -16.19 -16.82 -2.42
CA THR A 201 -16.00 -17.22 -3.80
C THR A 201 -14.51 -17.22 -4.16
N ILE A 202 -14.03 -18.33 -4.70
CA ILE A 202 -12.66 -18.51 -5.17
C ILE A 202 -12.66 -18.81 -6.67
N PHE A 203 -11.90 -18.01 -7.43
CA PHE A 203 -11.79 -18.16 -8.87
C PHE A 203 -10.86 -19.31 -9.25
N GLU A 204 -11.10 -19.93 -10.43
CA GLU A 204 -10.26 -20.96 -11.08
C GLU A 204 -9.84 -22.07 -10.10
N ASN A 205 -10.74 -22.51 -9.24
CA ASN A 205 -10.47 -23.51 -8.19
C ASN A 205 -9.27 -23.15 -7.29
N GLY A 206 -8.91 -21.88 -7.20
CA GLY A 206 -7.74 -21.42 -6.46
C GLY A 206 -6.39 -21.80 -7.08
N LYS A 207 -6.36 -22.20 -8.36
CA LYS A 207 -5.15 -22.63 -9.10
C LYS A 207 -4.29 -21.45 -9.55
N PHE A 208 -4.14 -20.44 -8.70
CA PHE A 208 -3.21 -19.33 -8.86
C PHE A 208 -2.64 -18.96 -7.49
N PHE A 209 -1.48 -18.34 -7.46
CA PHE A 209 -0.85 -17.94 -6.20
C PHE A 209 -0.57 -16.44 -6.15
N ARG A 210 -0.52 -15.92 -4.91
CA ARG A 210 -0.16 -14.55 -4.56
C ARG A 210 0.85 -14.53 -3.44
N ASP A 211 1.46 -13.39 -3.28
CA ASP A 211 2.34 -13.04 -2.17
C ASP A 211 1.55 -12.16 -1.20
N PHE A 212 1.24 -12.68 -0.02
CA PHE A 212 0.50 -11.98 1.01
C PHE A 212 1.44 -11.51 2.12
N ILE A 213 1.27 -10.28 2.56
CA ILE A 213 2.06 -9.73 3.65
C ILE A 213 1.17 -9.05 4.69
N TYR A 214 1.40 -9.40 5.97
CA TYR A 214 0.62 -8.84 7.06
C TYR A 214 1.07 -7.41 7.38
N ILE A 215 0.11 -6.55 7.78
CA ILE A 215 0.36 -5.12 7.97
C ILE A 215 1.50 -4.79 8.92
N SER A 216 1.70 -5.54 10.01
CA SER A 216 2.81 -5.26 10.93
C SER A 216 4.18 -5.41 10.28
N ASP A 217 4.31 -6.36 9.35
CA ASP A 217 5.55 -6.57 8.59
C ASP A 217 5.76 -5.45 7.56
N VAL A 218 4.67 -4.97 6.93
CA VAL A 218 4.73 -3.77 6.06
C VAL A 218 5.26 -2.56 6.84
N ILE A 219 4.73 -2.32 8.03
CA ILE A 219 5.14 -1.16 8.85
C ILE A 219 6.61 -1.28 9.28
N SER A 220 7.04 -2.47 9.70
CA SER A 220 8.45 -2.70 10.07
C SER A 220 9.39 -2.54 8.87
N ALA A 221 8.96 -2.95 7.67
CA ALA A 221 9.69 -2.75 6.41
C ALA A 221 9.85 -1.26 6.08
N ILE A 222 8.75 -0.48 6.13
CA ILE A 222 8.80 0.96 5.87
C ILE A 222 9.73 1.66 6.87
N GLN A 223 9.68 1.31 8.16
CA GLN A 223 10.61 1.83 9.15
C GLN A 223 12.08 1.53 8.78
N LYS A 224 12.35 0.34 8.29
CA LYS A 224 13.70 -0.05 7.87
C LYS A 224 14.15 0.73 6.62
N ILE A 225 13.25 1.00 5.69
CA ILE A 225 13.52 1.86 4.52
C ILE A 225 13.78 3.31 4.95
N ILE A 226 13.04 3.83 5.93
CA ILE A 226 13.27 5.17 6.49
C ILE A 226 14.71 5.28 7.02
N THR A 227 15.13 4.32 7.86
CA THR A 227 16.42 4.40 8.57
C THR A 227 17.62 3.95 7.74
N ASN A 228 17.51 2.90 6.96
CA ASN A 228 18.63 2.23 6.30
C ASN A 228 18.53 2.24 4.76
N GLY A 229 17.38 2.63 4.19
CA GLY A 229 17.19 2.66 2.73
C GLY A 229 18.09 3.70 2.08
N LYS A 230 18.74 3.33 0.98
CA LYS A 230 19.61 4.22 0.21
C LYS A 230 18.79 5.13 -0.71
N PRO A 231 19.14 6.41 -0.89
CA PRO A 231 18.54 7.30 -1.88
C PRO A 231 18.52 6.69 -3.29
N GLY A 232 17.50 7.01 -4.08
CA GLY A 232 17.33 6.52 -5.45
C GLY A 232 16.89 5.06 -5.56
N ASN A 233 16.81 4.32 -4.45
CA ASN A 233 16.55 2.90 -4.48
C ASN A 233 15.06 2.55 -4.34
N LEU A 234 14.73 1.41 -5.00
CA LEU A 234 13.44 0.73 -4.91
C LEU A 234 13.61 -0.55 -4.08
N TYR A 235 12.59 -0.91 -3.29
CA TYR A 235 12.55 -2.09 -2.44
C TYR A 235 11.21 -2.81 -2.56
N TRP A 236 11.23 -4.15 -2.59
CA TRP A 236 10.02 -4.96 -2.49
C TRP A 236 9.64 -5.22 -1.02
N ILE A 237 8.43 -4.81 -0.64
CA ILE A 237 7.82 -5.22 0.63
C ILE A 237 6.90 -6.40 0.32
N SER A 238 7.39 -7.60 0.57
CA SER A 238 6.78 -8.88 0.23
C SER A 238 7.13 -9.93 1.27
N SER A 239 6.30 -10.98 1.38
CA SER A 239 6.65 -12.15 2.20
C SER A 239 7.66 -13.06 1.50
N ASN A 240 7.78 -12.93 0.18
CA ASN A 240 8.51 -13.85 -0.71
C ASN A 240 7.99 -15.29 -0.63
N THR A 241 6.67 -15.45 -0.39
CA THR A 241 6.02 -16.75 -0.23
C THR A 241 4.93 -16.94 -1.29
N LYS A 242 5.03 -18.03 -2.05
CA LYS A 242 3.99 -18.46 -2.99
C LYS A 242 2.82 -19.06 -2.20
N THR A 243 1.71 -18.35 -2.09
CA THR A 243 0.51 -18.87 -1.46
C THR A 243 -0.58 -19.12 -2.50
N TRP A 244 -0.93 -20.38 -2.71
CA TRP A 244 -2.05 -20.75 -3.57
C TRP A 244 -3.36 -20.24 -2.97
N PHE A 245 -4.23 -19.69 -3.81
CA PHE A 245 -5.52 -19.16 -3.35
C PHE A 245 -6.43 -20.25 -2.78
N TYR A 246 -6.29 -21.49 -3.25
CA TYR A 246 -6.93 -22.67 -2.64
C TYR A 246 -6.51 -22.80 -1.15
N ASN A 247 -5.22 -22.72 -0.84
CA ASN A 247 -4.72 -22.82 0.53
C ASN A 247 -5.18 -21.64 1.39
N PHE A 248 -5.22 -20.42 0.83
CA PHE A 248 -5.82 -19.27 1.50
C PHE A 248 -7.28 -19.52 1.88
N GLY A 249 -8.09 -20.06 0.94
CA GLY A 249 -9.48 -20.45 1.20
C GLY A 249 -9.58 -21.49 2.30
N LYS A 250 -8.76 -22.55 2.27
CA LYS A 250 -8.77 -23.60 3.31
C LYS A 250 -8.39 -23.07 4.69
N ILE A 251 -7.46 -22.11 4.80
CA ILE A 251 -7.17 -21.46 6.08
C ILE A 251 -8.40 -20.72 6.60
N LEU A 252 -9.12 -19.99 5.75
CA LEU A 252 -10.37 -19.31 6.14
C LEU A 252 -11.45 -20.31 6.57
N GLU A 253 -11.68 -21.33 5.79
CA GLU A 253 -12.65 -22.41 6.10
C GLU A 253 -12.37 -23.04 7.48
N ASN A 254 -11.11 -23.36 7.77
CA ASN A 254 -10.71 -23.94 9.05
C ASN A 254 -10.91 -22.99 10.23
N LEU A 255 -10.62 -21.69 10.05
CA LEU A 255 -10.70 -20.71 11.13
C LEU A 255 -12.13 -20.20 11.40
N THR A 256 -13.02 -20.22 10.41
CA THR A 256 -14.34 -19.58 10.50
C THR A 256 -15.51 -20.52 10.20
N LYS A 257 -15.24 -21.74 9.72
CA LYS A 257 -16.25 -22.71 9.24
C LYS A 257 -17.06 -22.22 8.04
N THR A 258 -16.60 -21.18 7.36
CA THR A 258 -17.24 -20.68 6.13
C THR A 258 -17.14 -21.70 4.99
N LYS A 259 -18.10 -21.66 4.04
CA LYS A 259 -18.08 -22.51 2.86
C LYS A 259 -17.30 -21.85 1.72
N LEU A 260 -16.57 -22.69 0.96
CA LEU A 260 -15.87 -22.25 -0.26
C LEU A 260 -16.72 -22.56 -1.49
N LYS A 261 -16.88 -21.56 -2.37
CA LYS A 261 -17.51 -21.72 -3.68
C LYS A 261 -16.48 -21.44 -4.77
N PHE A 262 -16.32 -22.40 -5.67
CA PHE A 262 -15.39 -22.26 -6.78
C PHE A 262 -16.14 -21.85 -8.05
N VAL A 263 -15.64 -20.80 -8.72
CA VAL A 263 -16.25 -20.23 -9.93
C VAL A 263 -15.21 -19.89 -10.98
N LYS A 264 -15.65 -19.72 -12.24
CA LYS A 264 -14.80 -19.20 -13.31
C LYS A 264 -14.52 -17.70 -13.12
N THR A 265 -13.32 -17.27 -13.47
CA THR A 265 -12.97 -15.84 -13.43
C THR A 265 -13.73 -15.07 -14.50
N PRO A 266 -14.36 -13.93 -14.16
CA PRO A 266 -14.97 -13.05 -15.15
C PRO A 266 -13.96 -12.58 -16.21
N THR A 267 -14.40 -12.44 -17.46
CA THR A 267 -13.54 -12.06 -18.59
C THR A 267 -12.78 -10.75 -18.36
N TYR A 268 -13.45 -9.74 -17.80
CA TYR A 268 -12.80 -8.47 -17.48
C TYR A 268 -11.65 -8.66 -16.47
N THR A 269 -11.88 -9.42 -15.39
CA THR A 269 -10.85 -9.70 -14.39
C THR A 269 -9.65 -10.40 -15.02
N LYS A 270 -9.88 -11.36 -15.93
CA LYS A 270 -8.79 -12.02 -16.68
C LYS A 270 -7.92 -11.04 -17.48
N LYS A 271 -8.49 -9.95 -18.01
CA LYS A 271 -7.73 -8.97 -18.82
C LYS A 271 -6.81 -8.10 -17.98
N VAL A 272 -7.22 -7.73 -16.78
CA VAL A 272 -6.51 -6.76 -15.93
C VAL A 272 -5.65 -7.41 -14.84
N ASP A 273 -5.89 -8.70 -14.54
CA ASP A 273 -5.19 -9.41 -13.47
C ASP A 273 -3.73 -9.71 -13.82
N VAL A 274 -2.86 -9.57 -12.83
CA VAL A 274 -1.41 -9.81 -12.96
C VAL A 274 -1.03 -11.31 -13.06
N GLY A 275 -1.98 -12.23 -12.87
CA GLY A 275 -1.71 -13.67 -12.84
C GLY A 275 -0.95 -14.11 -11.58
N ASN A 276 -0.18 -15.18 -11.67
CA ASN A 276 0.66 -15.63 -10.58
C ASN A 276 1.70 -14.56 -10.20
N PHE A 277 1.86 -14.34 -8.88
CA PHE A 277 2.75 -13.28 -8.42
C PHE A 277 3.44 -13.63 -7.11
N VAL A 278 4.76 -13.43 -7.08
CA VAL A 278 5.61 -13.44 -5.89
C VAL A 278 6.82 -12.53 -6.16
N ALA A 279 7.24 -11.77 -5.14
CA ALA A 279 8.37 -10.84 -5.28
C ALA A 279 9.55 -11.26 -4.41
N ASP A 280 10.74 -11.10 -4.94
CA ASP A 280 11.99 -11.25 -4.20
C ASP A 280 12.22 -10.02 -3.32
N ASN A 281 12.35 -10.24 -2.02
CA ASN A 281 12.60 -9.20 -1.03
C ASN A 281 14.08 -9.16 -0.55
N SER A 282 14.99 -9.82 -1.25
CA SER A 282 16.40 -9.96 -0.84
C SER A 282 17.07 -8.61 -0.61
N LYS A 283 16.79 -7.62 -1.46
CA LYS A 283 17.31 -6.25 -1.31
C LYS A 283 16.82 -5.58 -0.03
N LEU A 284 15.57 -5.78 0.37
CA LEU A 284 15.08 -5.27 1.65
C LEU A 284 15.64 -6.06 2.82
N ARG A 285 15.81 -7.37 2.66
CA ARG A 285 16.45 -8.23 3.68
C ARG A 285 17.90 -7.83 3.95
N SER A 286 18.64 -7.37 2.94
CA SER A 286 20.02 -6.88 3.11
C SER A 286 20.09 -5.63 4.01
N LEU A 287 18.99 -4.91 4.22
CA LEU A 287 18.89 -3.84 5.21
C LEU A 287 18.66 -4.36 6.63
N GLY A 288 18.61 -5.69 6.86
CA GLY A 288 18.34 -6.31 8.15
C GLY A 288 16.85 -6.41 8.50
N TRP A 289 15.96 -6.55 7.49
CA TRP A 289 14.53 -6.80 7.69
C TRP A 289 14.14 -8.20 7.19
N LYS A 290 13.16 -8.82 7.83
CA LYS A 290 12.47 -10.03 7.36
C LYS A 290 11.02 -10.05 7.82
N PRO A 291 10.09 -10.64 7.04
CA PRO A 291 8.72 -10.82 7.49
C PRO A 291 8.68 -11.81 8.67
N LYS A 292 7.75 -11.60 9.59
CA LYS A 292 7.63 -12.39 10.83
C LYS A 292 6.30 -13.12 10.95
N VAL A 293 5.24 -12.59 10.32
CA VAL A 293 3.86 -13.07 10.46
C VAL A 293 3.51 -13.95 9.27
N ASN A 294 3.23 -15.23 9.52
CA ASN A 294 2.71 -16.12 8.49
C ASN A 294 1.23 -15.84 8.20
N LEU A 295 0.72 -16.37 7.07
CA LEU A 295 -0.63 -16.07 6.61
C LEU A 295 -1.71 -16.48 7.62
N GLY A 296 -1.64 -17.67 8.19
CA GLY A 296 -2.64 -18.17 9.15
C GLY A 296 -2.70 -17.31 10.41
N GLU A 297 -1.56 -16.94 10.96
CA GLU A 297 -1.46 -16.04 12.11
C GLU A 297 -2.01 -14.64 11.78
N GLY A 298 -1.68 -14.08 10.60
CA GLY A 298 -2.17 -12.77 10.19
C GLY A 298 -3.69 -12.75 9.98
N ILE A 299 -4.26 -13.82 9.41
CA ILE A 299 -5.72 -13.98 9.27
C ILE A 299 -6.36 -14.03 10.66
N LYS A 300 -5.83 -14.84 11.58
CA LYS A 300 -6.35 -14.97 12.95
C LYS A 300 -6.37 -13.59 13.64
N LYS A 301 -5.27 -12.84 13.60
CA LYS A 301 -5.19 -11.47 14.16
C LYS A 301 -6.20 -10.52 13.51
N THR A 302 -6.46 -10.66 12.22
CA THR A 302 -7.46 -9.84 11.51
C THR A 302 -8.88 -10.17 11.96
N LEU A 303 -9.21 -11.45 12.14
CA LEU A 303 -10.48 -11.91 12.66
C LEU A 303 -10.71 -11.44 14.11
N GLU A 304 -9.69 -11.51 14.95
CA GLU A 304 -9.71 -11.00 16.33
C GLU A 304 -9.99 -9.49 16.37
N TYR A 305 -9.39 -8.72 15.46
CA TYR A 305 -9.68 -7.30 15.30
C TYR A 305 -11.15 -7.05 14.93
N PHE A 306 -11.72 -7.81 13.98
CA PHE A 306 -13.14 -7.65 13.62
C PHE A 306 -14.07 -7.92 14.81
N LYS A 307 -13.77 -8.94 15.62
CA LYS A 307 -14.51 -9.22 16.86
C LYS A 307 -14.43 -8.06 17.85
N SER A 308 -13.22 -7.51 18.07
CA SER A 308 -13.00 -6.42 19.03
C SER A 308 -13.69 -5.11 18.65
N GLN A 309 -13.86 -4.85 17.36
CA GLN A 309 -14.54 -3.64 16.85
C GLN A 309 -16.07 -3.76 16.85
N LYS A 310 -16.64 -4.90 17.32
CA LYS A 310 -18.09 -5.19 17.24
C LYS A 310 -18.65 -4.91 15.82
N ILE A 311 -17.88 -5.26 14.80
CA ILE A 311 -18.29 -5.09 13.42
C ILE A 311 -19.40 -6.12 13.15
N THR A 312 -20.64 -5.65 13.20
CA THR A 312 -21.85 -6.45 12.94
C THR A 312 -22.16 -6.52 11.46
#